data_99e40cdd8cab9706cfa840d5d1ff69c2
#
_entry.id   99e40cdd8cab9706cfa840d5d1ff69c2
#
_cell.length_a   1.000
_cell.length_b   1.000
_cell.length_c   1.000
_cell.angle_alpha   90.00
_cell.angle_beta   90.00
_cell.angle_gamma   90.00
#
_symmetry.space_group_name_H-M   'P 1'
#
loop_
_entity.id
_entity.type
_entity.pdbx_description
1 polymer ?
#
loop_
_entity_poly.entity_id
_entity_poly.type
_entity_poly.pdbx_seq_one_letter_code
_entity_poly.pdbx_strand_id
1 'polypeptide(L)'
;QAWGNQSLGVEILITMVVFGGCFTIDIYLEKDLLKQNYLEQMTVKEVVAAAIMAVAIFAFSNLSFLNENAPFASRERADIFSIRTLIDFGGIAILHAYQSRISEYVAEKELSVMNVMLKSQYDQYRNYQDSLDLIQMKYHDLKHQITGLRAESDEEKRKKWIDSMEK
;
A
#
# COMPACT_ATOMS: atom_id res chain seq x y z
N GLN A 1 36.49 -45.32 -8.25
CA GLN A 1 35.72 -44.80 -7.08
C GLN A 1 36.10 -43.35 -6.69
N ALA A 2 37.31 -42.84 -7.02
CA ALA A 2 37.74 -41.48 -6.68
C ALA A 2 37.11 -40.37 -7.54
N TRP A 3 36.69 -40.65 -8.77
CA TRP A 3 36.12 -39.68 -9.71
C TRP A 3 34.65 -39.34 -9.40
N GLY A 4 33.89 -40.24 -8.77
CA GLY A 4 32.49 -39.98 -8.39
C GLY A 4 32.34 -38.99 -7.23
N ASN A 5 33.34 -38.95 -6.36
CA ASN A 5 33.28 -38.07 -5.17
C ASN A 5 33.66 -36.59 -5.49
N GLN A 6 34.50 -36.38 -6.55
CA GLN A 6 34.83 -35.03 -7.00
C GLN A 6 33.65 -34.36 -7.76
N SER A 7 32.91 -35.15 -8.57
CA SER A 7 31.73 -34.62 -9.28
C SER A 7 30.62 -34.19 -8.31
N LEU A 8 30.39 -34.96 -7.26
CA LEU A 8 29.35 -34.69 -6.26
C LEU A 8 29.66 -33.44 -5.43
N GLY A 9 30.93 -33.20 -5.08
CA GLY A 9 31.37 -31.98 -4.38
C GLY A 9 31.21 -30.73 -5.23
N VAL A 10 31.53 -30.82 -6.54
CA VAL A 10 31.35 -29.70 -7.49
C VAL A 10 29.87 -29.40 -7.71
N GLU A 11 29.00 -30.41 -7.84
CA GLU A 11 27.55 -30.22 -7.98
C GLU A 11 26.94 -29.57 -6.76
N ILE A 12 27.33 -29.98 -5.54
CA ILE A 12 26.86 -29.35 -4.29
C ILE A 12 27.33 -27.90 -4.24
N LEU A 13 28.57 -27.59 -4.60
CA LEU A 13 29.12 -26.24 -4.58
C LEU A 13 28.38 -25.31 -5.57
N ILE A 14 28.15 -25.81 -6.81
CA ILE A 14 27.38 -25.05 -7.81
C ILE A 14 25.96 -24.80 -7.32
N THR A 15 25.30 -25.79 -6.74
CA THR A 15 23.95 -25.66 -6.18
C THR A 15 23.93 -24.65 -5.08
N MET A 16 24.89 -24.63 -4.12
CA MET A 16 24.99 -23.63 -3.07
C MET A 16 25.19 -22.21 -3.62
N VAL A 17 26.06 -22.05 -4.63
CA VAL A 17 26.31 -20.73 -5.25
C VAL A 17 25.05 -20.21 -5.95
N VAL A 18 24.35 -21.07 -6.69
CA VAL A 18 23.12 -20.68 -7.38
C VAL A 18 22.01 -20.31 -6.38
N PHE A 19 21.77 -21.16 -5.37
CA PHE A 19 20.79 -20.86 -4.33
C PHE A 19 21.14 -19.60 -3.54
N GLY A 20 22.42 -19.42 -3.14
CA GLY A 20 22.89 -18.24 -2.46
C GLY A 20 22.72 -16.97 -3.31
N GLY A 21 23.01 -17.07 -4.62
CA GLY A 21 22.81 -15.99 -5.57
C GLY A 21 21.32 -15.60 -5.72
N CYS A 22 20.45 -16.59 -5.93
CA CYS A 22 19.01 -16.37 -6.01
C CYS A 22 18.46 -15.73 -4.71
N PHE A 23 18.87 -16.24 -3.55
CA PHE A 23 18.42 -15.73 -2.25
C PHE A 23 18.90 -14.30 -1.98
N THR A 24 20.13 -13.95 -2.38
CA THR A 24 20.62 -12.56 -2.26
C THR A 24 19.90 -11.61 -3.20
N ILE A 25 19.57 -12.03 -4.41
CA ILE A 25 18.77 -11.25 -5.35
C ILE A 25 17.36 -11.04 -4.79
N ASP A 26 16.76 -12.10 -4.24
CA ASP A 26 15.42 -12.05 -3.64
C ASP A 26 15.36 -11.07 -2.47
N ILE A 27 16.31 -11.14 -1.53
CA ILE A 27 16.41 -10.17 -0.42
C ILE A 27 16.63 -8.74 -0.91
N TYR A 28 17.40 -8.55 -1.99
CA TYR A 28 17.65 -7.22 -2.53
C TYR A 28 16.39 -6.63 -3.17
N LEU A 29 15.67 -7.43 -3.97
CA LEU A 29 14.39 -7.05 -4.57
C LEU A 29 13.32 -6.79 -3.50
N GLU A 30 13.29 -7.62 -2.47
CA GLU A 30 12.35 -7.48 -1.36
C GLU A 30 12.56 -6.18 -0.57
N LYS A 31 13.81 -5.78 -0.32
CA LYS A 31 14.14 -4.52 0.36
C LYS A 31 13.69 -3.28 -0.40
N ASP A 32 13.76 -3.31 -1.73
CA ASP A 32 13.37 -2.17 -2.57
C ASP A 32 11.86 -2.09 -2.82
N LEU A 33 11.18 -3.25 -2.86
CA LEU A 33 9.75 -3.37 -3.18
C LEU A 33 8.85 -3.34 -1.94
N LEU A 34 9.35 -3.81 -0.79
CA LEU A 34 8.58 -3.88 0.44
C LEU A 34 8.92 -2.69 1.34
N LYS A 35 8.17 -1.60 1.20
CA LYS A 35 8.08 -0.59 2.25
C LYS A 35 7.72 -1.30 3.58
N GLN A 36 8.36 -0.88 4.65
CA GLN A 36 8.39 -1.51 6.00
C GLN A 36 7.02 -1.89 6.60
N ASN A 37 5.90 -1.43 6.02
CA ASN A 37 4.53 -1.71 6.51
C ASN A 37 3.68 -2.53 5.53
N TYR A 38 4.26 -3.04 4.44
CA TYR A 38 3.49 -3.77 3.43
C TYR A 38 2.90 -5.08 3.98
N LEU A 39 3.65 -5.80 4.81
CA LEU A 39 3.22 -7.08 5.40
C LEU A 39 2.06 -6.92 6.41
N GLU A 40 1.98 -5.79 7.11
CA GLU A 40 0.88 -5.51 8.05
C GLU A 40 -0.43 -5.16 7.33
N GLN A 41 -0.35 -4.71 6.08
CA GLN A 41 -1.51 -4.31 5.28
C GLN A 41 -2.04 -5.43 4.38
N MET A 42 -1.29 -6.54 4.24
CA MET A 42 -1.73 -7.67 3.43
C MET A 42 -2.95 -8.37 4.04
N THR A 43 -3.98 -8.47 3.23
CA THR A 43 -5.19 -9.23 3.60
C THR A 43 -4.90 -10.72 3.51
N VAL A 44 -5.46 -11.52 4.43
CA VAL A 44 -5.35 -13.00 4.40
C VAL A 44 -5.74 -13.59 3.04
N LYS A 45 -6.68 -12.96 2.32
CA LYS A 45 -7.11 -13.38 0.97
C LYS A 45 -5.97 -13.28 -0.06
N GLU A 46 -5.13 -12.26 0.03
CA GLU A 46 -4.01 -12.03 -0.88
C GLU A 46 -2.91 -13.04 -0.66
N VAL A 47 -2.63 -13.36 0.61
CA VAL A 47 -1.66 -14.41 0.98
C VAL A 47 -2.15 -15.78 0.49
N VAL A 48 -3.43 -16.10 0.67
CA VAL A 48 -4.02 -17.34 0.19
C VAL A 48 -3.98 -17.43 -1.33
N ALA A 49 -4.28 -16.34 -2.04
CA ALA A 49 -4.21 -16.31 -3.50
C ALA A 49 -2.77 -16.54 -4.00
N ALA A 50 -1.77 -15.90 -3.40
CA ALA A 50 -0.36 -16.13 -3.72
C ALA A 50 0.07 -17.57 -3.45
N ALA A 51 -0.37 -18.17 -2.32
CA ALA A 51 -0.09 -19.56 -1.99
C ALA A 51 -0.72 -20.53 -3.01
N ILE A 52 -1.96 -20.29 -3.44
CA ILE A 52 -2.62 -21.11 -4.48
C ILE A 52 -1.85 -21.01 -5.79
N MET A 53 -1.42 -19.82 -6.21
CA MET A 53 -0.60 -19.65 -7.41
C MET A 53 0.73 -20.40 -7.31
N ALA A 54 1.42 -20.29 -6.17
CA ALA A 54 2.68 -21.01 -5.94
C ALA A 54 2.50 -22.53 -6.01
N VAL A 55 1.44 -23.06 -5.41
CA VAL A 55 1.10 -24.50 -5.48
C VAL A 55 0.78 -24.92 -6.92
N ALA A 56 0.05 -24.10 -7.68
CA ALA A 56 -0.24 -24.37 -9.08
C ALA A 56 1.04 -24.42 -9.94
N ILE A 57 1.94 -23.44 -9.78
CA ILE A 57 3.23 -23.39 -10.47
C ILE A 57 4.06 -24.66 -10.15
N PHE A 58 4.13 -25.01 -8.85
CA PHE A 58 4.81 -26.21 -8.40
C PHE A 58 4.22 -27.49 -9.02
N ALA A 59 2.89 -27.61 -9.05
CA ALA A 59 2.21 -28.74 -9.67
C ALA A 59 2.51 -28.85 -11.17
N PHE A 60 2.44 -27.74 -11.91
CA PHE A 60 2.78 -27.70 -13.35
C PHE A 60 4.26 -28.03 -13.60
N SER A 61 5.17 -27.51 -12.79
CA SER A 61 6.61 -27.79 -12.89
C SER A 61 6.91 -29.29 -12.70
N ASN A 62 6.15 -29.96 -11.87
CA ASN A 62 6.34 -31.40 -11.60
C ASN A 62 5.50 -32.33 -12.49
N LEU A 63 4.58 -31.80 -13.30
CA LEU A 63 3.68 -32.61 -14.14
C LEU A 63 4.45 -33.51 -15.11
N SER A 64 5.57 -33.04 -15.63
CA SER A 64 6.44 -33.82 -16.57
C SER A 64 7.04 -35.07 -15.95
N PHE A 65 7.09 -35.18 -14.63
CA PHE A 65 7.62 -36.36 -13.93
C PHE A 65 6.54 -37.40 -13.61
N LEU A 66 5.25 -37.03 -13.64
CA LEU A 66 4.17 -37.91 -13.19
C LEU A 66 3.69 -38.88 -14.30
N ASN A 67 3.78 -38.51 -15.57
CA ASN A 67 3.25 -39.32 -16.63
C ASN A 67 3.93 -39.02 -17.97
N GLU A 68 4.47 -40.05 -18.64
CA GLU A 68 5.11 -39.96 -19.98
C GLU A 68 4.13 -39.52 -21.09
N ASN A 69 2.82 -39.65 -20.88
CA ASN A 69 1.77 -39.24 -21.81
C ASN A 69 1.15 -37.88 -21.46
N ALA A 70 1.68 -37.15 -20.45
CA ALA A 70 1.18 -35.84 -20.08
C ALA A 70 1.54 -34.78 -21.14
N PRO A 71 0.69 -33.77 -21.38
CA PRO A 71 1.09 -32.65 -22.20
C PRO A 71 2.34 -32.01 -21.56
N PHE A 72 3.36 -31.71 -22.36
CA PHE A 72 4.69 -31.24 -21.95
C PHE A 72 5.65 -32.35 -21.40
N ALA A 73 5.30 -33.62 -21.45
CA ALA A 73 6.24 -34.69 -21.16
C ALA A 73 7.17 -34.90 -22.37
N SER A 74 8.47 -35.04 -22.12
CA SER A 74 9.46 -35.43 -23.10
C SER A 74 10.18 -36.70 -22.63
N ARG A 75 10.66 -37.50 -23.58
CA ARG A 75 11.52 -38.67 -23.27
C ARG A 75 12.96 -38.27 -22.98
N GLU A 76 13.37 -37.09 -23.42
CA GLU A 76 14.72 -36.59 -23.19
C GLU A 76 14.81 -35.79 -21.90
N ARG A 77 15.78 -36.12 -21.04
CA ARG A 77 15.99 -35.44 -19.76
C ARG A 77 16.27 -33.93 -19.94
N ALA A 78 17.00 -33.58 -21.01
CA ALA A 78 17.31 -32.18 -21.30
C ALA A 78 16.06 -31.34 -21.55
N ASP A 79 15.10 -31.89 -22.28
CA ASP A 79 13.82 -31.20 -22.57
C ASP A 79 12.97 -31.02 -21.31
N ILE A 80 12.92 -32.07 -20.45
CA ILE A 80 12.19 -32.00 -19.17
C ILE A 80 12.74 -30.86 -18.31
N PHE A 81 14.08 -30.76 -18.20
CA PHE A 81 14.69 -29.66 -17.41
C PHE A 81 14.45 -28.29 -18.04
N SER A 82 14.50 -28.17 -19.36
CA SER A 82 14.25 -26.92 -20.07
C SER A 82 12.82 -26.44 -19.89
N ILE A 83 11.84 -27.34 -20.01
CA ILE A 83 10.41 -27.05 -19.80
C ILE A 83 10.17 -26.64 -18.34
N ARG A 84 10.73 -27.35 -17.38
CA ARG A 84 10.64 -27.05 -15.96
C ARG A 84 11.20 -25.67 -15.65
N THR A 85 12.41 -25.38 -16.14
CA THR A 85 13.05 -24.06 -15.94
C THR A 85 12.18 -22.93 -16.52
N LEU A 86 11.58 -23.14 -17.69
CA LEU A 86 10.68 -22.17 -18.31
C LEU A 86 9.42 -21.94 -17.47
N ILE A 87 8.81 -23.01 -16.96
CA ILE A 87 7.62 -22.93 -16.09
C ILE A 87 7.96 -22.21 -14.77
N ASP A 88 9.06 -22.56 -14.14
CA ASP A 88 9.50 -21.97 -12.89
C ASP A 88 9.80 -20.46 -13.06
N PHE A 89 10.52 -20.10 -14.15
CA PHE A 89 10.80 -18.69 -14.46
C PHE A 89 9.53 -17.90 -14.78
N GLY A 90 8.63 -18.46 -15.60
CA GLY A 90 7.33 -17.86 -15.89
C GLY A 90 6.47 -17.70 -14.63
N GLY A 91 6.52 -18.69 -13.76
CA GLY A 91 5.82 -18.68 -12.46
C GLY A 91 6.32 -17.58 -11.54
N ILE A 92 7.63 -17.41 -11.41
CA ILE A 92 8.23 -16.31 -10.63
C ILE A 92 7.82 -14.97 -11.21
N ALA A 93 7.85 -14.80 -12.53
CA ALA A 93 7.42 -13.56 -13.18
C ALA A 93 5.95 -13.23 -12.90
N ILE A 94 5.06 -14.22 -12.91
CA ILE A 94 3.64 -14.04 -12.58
C ILE A 94 3.46 -13.65 -11.12
N LEU A 95 4.14 -14.32 -10.18
CA LEU A 95 4.08 -13.97 -8.76
C LEU A 95 4.59 -12.57 -8.51
N HIS A 96 5.69 -12.17 -9.16
CA HIS A 96 6.23 -10.82 -9.05
C HIS A 96 5.24 -9.77 -9.60
N ALA A 97 4.64 -10.01 -10.76
CA ALA A 97 3.63 -9.12 -11.32
C ALA A 97 2.39 -9.00 -10.42
N TYR A 98 1.96 -10.10 -9.80
CA TYR A 98 0.87 -10.08 -8.83
C TYR A 98 1.21 -9.25 -7.59
N GLN A 99 2.41 -9.42 -7.04
CA GLN A 99 2.89 -8.65 -5.89
C GLN A 99 2.98 -7.14 -6.20
N SER A 100 3.51 -6.78 -7.38
CA SER A 100 3.56 -5.39 -7.84
C SER A 100 2.16 -4.76 -7.92
N ARG A 101 1.19 -5.49 -8.44
CA ARG A 101 -0.20 -5.02 -8.53
C ARG A 101 -0.84 -4.77 -7.18
N ILE A 102 -0.59 -5.64 -6.20
CA ILE A 102 -1.10 -5.43 -4.83
C ILE A 102 -0.45 -4.18 -4.23
N SER A 103 0.86 -4.01 -4.40
CA SER A 103 1.58 -2.81 -3.91
C SER A 103 1.02 -1.52 -4.51
N GLU A 104 0.77 -1.49 -5.81
CA GLU A 104 0.12 -0.34 -6.49
C GLU A 104 -1.27 -0.05 -5.91
N TYR A 105 -2.08 -1.08 -5.75
CA TYR A 105 -3.44 -0.92 -5.20
C TYR A 105 -3.45 -0.37 -3.78
N VAL A 106 -2.54 -0.83 -2.92
CA VAL A 106 -2.38 -0.32 -1.54
C VAL A 106 -1.95 1.15 -1.57
N ALA A 107 -0.99 1.51 -2.42
CA ALA A 107 -0.52 2.88 -2.56
C ALA A 107 -1.62 3.82 -3.08
N GLU A 108 -2.43 3.42 -4.05
CA GLU A 108 -3.58 4.19 -4.53
C GLU A 108 -4.63 4.40 -3.43
N LYS A 109 -4.88 3.37 -2.64
CA LYS A 109 -5.81 3.46 -1.51
C LYS A 109 -5.32 4.44 -0.44
N GLU A 110 -4.04 4.39 -0.08
CA GLU A 110 -3.43 5.34 0.86
C GLU A 110 -3.52 6.78 0.35
N LEU A 111 -3.21 7.01 -0.93
CA LEU A 111 -3.37 8.31 -1.58
C LEU A 111 -4.82 8.82 -1.53
N SER A 112 -5.78 7.95 -1.79
CA SER A 112 -7.20 8.29 -1.73
C SER A 112 -7.62 8.71 -0.31
N VAL A 113 -7.21 7.96 0.72
CA VAL A 113 -7.47 8.29 2.12
C VAL A 113 -6.82 9.63 2.50
N MET A 114 -5.58 9.85 2.08
CA MET A 114 -4.86 11.11 2.34
C MET A 114 -5.56 12.30 1.70
N ASN A 115 -6.04 12.17 0.47
CA ASN A 115 -6.81 13.22 -0.23
C ASN A 115 -8.11 13.55 0.50
N VAL A 116 -8.83 12.54 1.01
CA VAL A 116 -10.05 12.75 1.80
C VAL A 116 -9.73 13.48 3.11
N MET A 117 -8.64 13.11 3.79
CA MET A 117 -8.20 13.80 5.02
C MET A 117 -7.82 15.26 4.76
N LEU A 118 -7.04 15.51 3.70
CA LEU A 118 -6.65 16.87 3.31
C LEU A 118 -7.87 17.74 2.99
N LYS A 119 -8.84 17.19 2.27
CA LYS A 119 -10.09 17.90 1.98
C LYS A 119 -10.86 18.22 3.27
N SER A 120 -10.99 17.26 4.17
CA SER A 120 -11.64 17.47 5.47
C SER A 120 -10.94 18.54 6.31
N GLN A 121 -9.61 18.55 6.36
CA GLN A 121 -8.84 19.59 7.05
C GLN A 121 -9.02 20.97 6.41
N TYR A 122 -9.07 21.03 5.09
CA TYR A 122 -9.32 22.29 4.36
C TYR A 122 -10.72 22.84 4.68
N ASP A 123 -11.74 21.98 4.67
CA ASP A 123 -13.10 22.36 4.99
C ASP A 123 -13.22 22.84 6.46
N GLN A 124 -12.53 22.19 7.40
CA GLN A 124 -12.46 22.64 8.80
C GLN A 124 -11.77 24.00 8.92
N TYR A 125 -10.66 24.20 8.22
CA TYR A 125 -9.94 25.47 8.22
C TYR A 125 -10.81 26.61 7.66
N ARG A 126 -11.52 26.35 6.57
CA ARG A 126 -12.46 27.31 5.98
C ARG A 126 -13.59 27.68 6.95
N ASN A 127 -14.21 26.69 7.58
CA ASN A 127 -15.26 26.93 8.58
C ASN A 127 -14.73 27.73 9.78
N TYR A 128 -13.48 27.50 10.16
CA TYR A 128 -12.83 28.29 11.20
C TYR A 128 -12.64 29.75 10.79
N GLN A 129 -12.19 30.02 9.57
CA GLN A 129 -12.08 31.37 9.02
C GLN A 129 -13.43 32.08 8.95
N ASP A 130 -14.45 31.42 8.41
CA ASP A 130 -15.81 31.97 8.34
C ASP A 130 -16.34 32.34 9.75
N SER A 131 -16.01 31.51 10.76
CA SER A 131 -16.36 31.78 12.15
C SER A 131 -15.62 33.00 12.74
N LEU A 132 -14.33 33.16 12.40
CA LEU A 132 -13.55 34.34 12.81
C LEU A 132 -14.09 35.63 12.19
N ASP A 133 -14.45 35.60 10.92
CA ASP A 133 -15.04 36.75 10.21
C ASP A 133 -16.38 37.14 10.85
N LEU A 134 -17.20 36.16 11.22
CA LEU A 134 -18.46 36.40 11.94
C LEU A 134 -18.23 37.06 13.33
N ILE A 135 -17.24 36.56 14.07
CA ILE A 135 -16.86 37.12 15.36
C ILE A 135 -16.37 38.56 15.19
N GLN A 136 -15.58 38.85 14.17
CA GLN A 136 -15.06 40.18 13.89
C GLN A 136 -16.18 41.14 13.50
N MET A 137 -17.16 40.74 12.69
CA MET A 137 -18.35 41.52 12.40
C MET A 137 -19.15 41.81 13.66
N LYS A 138 -19.42 40.79 14.48
CA LYS A 138 -20.14 40.98 15.76
C LYS A 138 -19.42 41.91 16.74
N TYR A 139 -18.09 41.80 16.82
CA TYR A 139 -17.28 42.72 17.62
C TYR A 139 -17.39 44.15 17.12
N HIS A 140 -17.37 44.38 15.81
CA HIS A 140 -17.51 45.69 15.21
C HIS A 140 -18.88 46.30 15.51
N ASP A 141 -19.95 45.52 15.36
CA ASP A 141 -21.32 45.92 15.66
C ASP A 141 -21.49 46.26 17.15
N LEU A 142 -20.95 45.45 18.05
CA LEU A 142 -20.98 45.69 19.49
C LEU A 142 -20.23 46.98 19.86
N LYS A 143 -19.07 47.22 19.24
CA LYS A 143 -18.28 48.44 19.42
C LYS A 143 -19.10 49.70 19.01
N HIS A 144 -19.81 49.63 17.88
CA HIS A 144 -20.69 50.72 17.43
C HIS A 144 -21.84 50.94 18.38
N GLN A 145 -22.48 49.90 18.87
CA GLN A 145 -23.57 50.00 19.87
C GLN A 145 -23.08 50.64 21.17
N ILE A 146 -21.93 50.22 21.69
CA ILE A 146 -21.33 50.80 22.90
C ILE A 146 -20.97 52.25 22.70
N THR A 147 -20.46 52.65 21.53
CA THR A 147 -20.11 54.01 21.19
C THR A 147 -21.38 54.89 21.13
N GLY A 148 -22.45 54.35 20.51
CA GLY A 148 -23.76 55.02 20.49
C GLY A 148 -24.33 55.25 21.90
N LEU A 149 -24.25 54.22 22.76
CA LEU A 149 -24.67 54.33 24.18
C LEU A 149 -23.88 55.36 24.97
N ARG A 150 -22.59 55.51 24.69
CA ARG A 150 -21.74 56.51 25.33
C ARG A 150 -22.07 57.96 24.89
N ALA A 151 -22.50 58.11 23.65
CA ALA A 151 -22.82 59.41 23.07
C ALA A 151 -24.23 59.91 23.47
N GLU A 152 -25.10 59.01 23.94
CA GLU A 152 -26.48 59.35 24.34
C GLU A 152 -26.50 59.87 25.78
N SER A 153 -26.87 61.13 25.91
CA SER A 153 -26.99 61.80 27.19
C SER A 153 -28.36 61.63 27.88
N ASP A 154 -29.31 61.02 27.16
CA ASP A 154 -30.68 60.81 27.66
C ASP A 154 -30.79 59.45 28.33
N GLU A 155 -31.08 59.44 29.64
CA GLU A 155 -31.10 58.25 30.49
C GLU A 155 -32.21 57.23 30.07
N GLU A 156 -33.34 57.76 29.57
CA GLU A 156 -34.48 56.95 29.15
C GLU A 156 -34.18 56.19 27.80
N LYS A 157 -33.51 56.85 26.90
CA LYS A 157 -33.08 56.25 25.66
C LYS A 157 -31.97 55.23 25.89
N ARG A 158 -31.03 55.46 26.79
CA ARG A 158 -29.98 54.53 27.20
C ARG A 158 -30.57 53.24 27.75
N LYS A 159 -31.63 53.32 28.55
CA LYS A 159 -32.34 52.19 29.12
C LYS A 159 -33.02 51.33 28.01
N LYS A 160 -33.69 51.99 27.06
CA LYS A 160 -34.28 51.29 25.90
C LYS A 160 -33.26 50.57 25.01
N TRP A 161 -32.08 51.14 24.86
CA TRP A 161 -30.98 50.51 24.09
C TRP A 161 -30.42 49.29 24.81
N ILE A 162 -30.24 49.35 26.13
CA ILE A 162 -29.80 48.20 26.93
C ILE A 162 -30.81 47.05 26.83
N ASP A 163 -32.12 47.34 26.97
CA ASP A 163 -33.16 46.33 26.83
C ASP A 163 -33.24 45.71 25.43
N SER A 164 -32.79 46.44 24.40
CA SER A 164 -32.74 45.93 23.02
C SER A 164 -31.54 45.02 22.75
N MET A 165 -30.45 45.11 23.54
CA MET A 165 -29.26 44.28 23.43
C MET A 165 -29.38 42.95 24.21
N GLU A 166 -30.35 42.87 25.15
CA GLU A 166 -30.57 41.68 25.97
C GLU A 166 -31.51 40.65 25.31
N LYS A 167 -32.09 40.99 24.15
CA LYS A 167 -32.92 40.10 23.30
C LYS A 167 -32.12 39.52 22.13
#